data_60d744ee92a85ccaa5053f24ae382568
#
_entry.id   60d744ee92a85ccaa5053f24ae382568
#
_cell.length_a   1.000
_cell.length_b   1.000
_cell.length_c   1.000
_cell.angle_alpha   90.00
_cell.angle_beta   90.00
_cell.angle_gamma   90.00
#
_symmetry.space_group_name_H-M   'P 1'
#
loop_
_entity.id
_entity.type
_entity.pdbx_description
1 polymer ?
#
loop_
_entity_poly.entity_id
_entity_poly.type
_entity_poly.pdbx_seq_one_letter_code
_entity_poly.pdbx_strand_id
1 'polypeptide(L)'
;MSAIRTIAVIGAMQPEIELLKGRLNNRESQHFGAFEIHCGELHGKRIVLTLSGIGKVNAAAATATAILKFSPDCVINTGSAGGLGQGLKVGDVVIGSETAHHDVDVTAFGYTIGQVPQLPPAFASDHALVTAAERAAAAFPNAAVRRGLIVSGDQFVHSSEA
;
A
#
# COMPACT_ATOMS: atom_id res chain seq x y z
N MET A 1 7.36 21.94 6.00
CA MET A 1 6.48 20.94 5.35
C MET A 1 5.05 21.42 5.45
N SER A 2 4.31 21.48 4.33
CA SER A 2 2.87 21.77 4.38
C SER A 2 2.14 20.66 5.13
N ALA A 3 1.08 20.99 5.84
CA ALA A 3 0.29 19.98 6.55
C ALA A 3 -0.39 19.05 5.54
N ILE A 4 -0.24 17.73 5.72
CA ILE A 4 -0.98 16.72 4.94
C ILE A 4 -2.47 16.93 5.15
N ARG A 5 -3.21 17.17 4.07
CA ARG A 5 -4.66 17.42 4.08
C ARG A 5 -5.45 16.34 3.36
N THR A 6 -4.93 15.87 2.22
CA THR A 6 -5.55 14.84 1.38
C THR A 6 -4.68 13.60 1.34
N ILE A 7 -5.24 12.46 1.69
CA ILE A 7 -4.55 11.18 1.75
C ILE A 7 -5.24 10.23 0.77
N ALA A 8 -4.50 9.70 -0.20
CA ALA A 8 -4.98 8.57 -0.98
C ALA A 8 -4.66 7.26 -0.24
N VAL A 9 -5.65 6.39 -0.13
CA VAL A 9 -5.49 5.05 0.43
C VAL A 9 -5.86 4.04 -0.64
N ILE A 10 -4.96 3.12 -0.92
CA ILE A 10 -5.13 2.08 -1.94
C ILE A 10 -5.22 0.72 -1.25
N GLY A 11 -6.28 -0.02 -1.53
CA GLY A 11 -6.42 -1.42 -1.13
C GLY A 11 -6.79 -2.27 -2.35
N ALA A 12 -6.31 -3.50 -2.38
CA ALA A 12 -6.51 -4.40 -3.51
C ALA A 12 -7.85 -5.13 -3.47
N MET A 13 -8.35 -5.39 -2.27
CA MET A 13 -9.55 -6.21 -2.06
C MET A 13 -10.58 -5.48 -1.19
N GLN A 14 -11.86 -5.79 -1.43
CA GLN A 14 -12.95 -5.18 -0.68
C GLN A 14 -12.80 -5.27 0.86
N PRO A 15 -12.42 -6.43 1.45
CA PRO A 15 -12.24 -6.51 2.90
C PRO A 15 -11.16 -5.57 3.46
N GLU A 16 -10.16 -5.20 2.66
CA GLU A 16 -9.05 -4.34 3.08
C GLU A 16 -9.47 -2.87 3.22
N ILE A 17 -10.50 -2.45 2.50
CA ILE A 17 -10.98 -1.07 2.51
C ILE A 17 -12.31 -0.88 3.25
N GLU A 18 -13.07 -1.94 3.50
CA GLU A 18 -14.46 -1.86 3.97
C GLU A 18 -14.60 -1.13 5.31
N LEU A 19 -13.72 -1.42 6.27
CA LEU A 19 -13.76 -0.75 7.56
C LEU A 19 -13.52 0.76 7.43
N LEU A 20 -12.54 1.14 6.61
CA LEU A 20 -12.22 2.55 6.38
C LEU A 20 -13.35 3.24 5.61
N LYS A 21 -13.87 2.58 4.57
CA LYS A 21 -15.03 3.03 3.79
C LYS A 21 -16.23 3.33 4.67
N GLY A 22 -16.52 2.45 5.65
CA GLY A 22 -17.62 2.62 6.58
C GLY A 22 -17.44 3.76 7.59
N ARG A 23 -16.21 4.25 7.79
CA ARG A 23 -15.87 5.34 8.71
C ARG A 23 -15.78 6.72 8.06
N LEU A 24 -15.85 6.80 6.73
CA LEU A 24 -15.79 8.08 6.03
C LEU A 24 -17.09 8.89 6.24
N ASN A 25 -16.97 10.11 6.73
CA ASN A 25 -18.04 11.08 6.76
C ASN A 25 -18.20 11.74 5.38
N ASN A 26 -19.43 12.14 5.04
CA ASN A 26 -19.75 12.82 3.77
C ASN A 26 -19.21 12.07 2.55
N ARG A 27 -19.35 10.73 2.57
CA ARG A 27 -18.77 9.87 1.54
C ARG A 27 -19.52 10.01 0.22
N GLU A 28 -18.74 10.23 -0.83
CA GLU A 28 -19.16 10.18 -2.22
C GLU A 28 -18.35 9.10 -2.95
N SER A 29 -19.00 8.40 -3.88
CA SER A 29 -18.37 7.36 -4.70
C SER A 29 -18.37 7.78 -6.17
N GLN A 30 -17.24 7.59 -6.83
CA GLN A 30 -17.06 7.90 -8.24
C GLN A 30 -16.38 6.72 -8.94
N HIS A 31 -16.69 6.54 -10.22
CA HIS A 31 -16.07 5.52 -11.06
C HIS A 31 -15.15 6.15 -12.09
N PHE A 32 -13.95 5.63 -12.21
CA PHE A 32 -12.98 6.00 -13.24
C PHE A 32 -12.54 4.72 -13.97
N GLY A 33 -13.19 4.44 -15.09
CA GLY A 33 -13.04 3.15 -15.75
C GLY A 33 -13.50 2.00 -14.85
N ALA A 34 -12.61 1.07 -14.58
CA ALA A 34 -12.85 -0.08 -13.69
C ALA A 34 -12.69 0.21 -12.20
N PHE A 35 -12.20 1.41 -11.82
CA PHE A 35 -11.89 1.72 -10.43
C PHE A 35 -13.02 2.46 -9.75
N GLU A 36 -13.42 1.98 -8.57
CA GLU A 36 -14.31 2.68 -7.67
C GLU A 36 -13.48 3.45 -6.65
N ILE A 37 -13.71 4.77 -6.57
CA ILE A 37 -13.02 5.67 -5.65
C ILE A 37 -14.05 6.31 -4.72
N HIS A 38 -13.81 6.18 -3.42
CA HIS A 38 -14.63 6.78 -2.37
C HIS A 38 -13.91 7.98 -1.78
N CYS A 39 -14.51 9.15 -1.88
CA CYS A 39 -14.01 10.36 -1.23
C CYS A 39 -14.84 10.65 0.01
N GLY A 40 -14.18 11.08 1.09
CA GLY A 40 -14.87 11.47 2.31
C GLY A 40 -13.90 12.08 3.32
N GLU A 41 -14.38 12.33 4.51
CA GLU A 41 -13.59 12.93 5.57
C GLU A 41 -13.39 11.96 6.74
N LEU A 42 -12.19 11.92 7.29
CA LEU A 42 -11.86 11.18 8.51
C LEU A 42 -10.86 11.98 9.34
N HIS A 43 -11.21 12.26 10.60
CA HIS A 43 -10.38 13.04 11.54
C HIS A 43 -9.84 14.35 10.94
N GLY A 44 -10.68 15.10 10.21
CA GLY A 44 -10.31 16.37 9.60
C GLY A 44 -9.36 16.25 8.39
N LYS A 45 -9.21 15.06 7.84
CA LYS A 45 -8.47 14.79 6.60
C LYS A 45 -9.43 14.37 5.50
N ARG A 46 -9.16 14.82 4.28
CA ARG A 46 -9.80 14.28 3.10
C ARG A 46 -9.16 12.95 2.74
N ILE A 47 -9.96 11.92 2.63
CA ILE A 47 -9.52 10.57 2.23
C ILE A 47 -10.03 10.27 0.83
N VAL A 48 -9.14 9.77 0.00
CA VAL A 48 -9.41 9.25 -1.35
C VAL A 48 -9.13 7.76 -1.30
N LEU A 49 -10.14 6.97 -1.02
CA LEU A 49 -10.05 5.53 -0.82
C LEU A 49 -10.34 4.81 -2.14
N THR A 50 -9.38 4.05 -2.63
CA THR A 50 -9.45 3.39 -3.93
C THR A 50 -9.36 1.89 -3.79
N LEU A 51 -10.34 1.19 -4.36
CA LEU A 51 -10.28 -0.26 -4.61
C LEU A 51 -9.57 -0.49 -5.93
N SER A 52 -8.34 -0.97 -5.89
CA SER A 52 -7.52 -1.15 -7.09
C SER A 52 -7.78 -2.46 -7.83
N GLY A 53 -8.20 -3.51 -7.13
CA GLY A 53 -8.08 -4.88 -7.63
C GLY A 53 -6.67 -5.44 -7.43
N ILE A 54 -6.54 -6.73 -7.69
CA ILE A 54 -5.28 -7.49 -7.50
C ILE A 54 -4.37 -7.30 -8.71
N GLY A 55 -3.05 -7.34 -8.47
CA GLY A 55 -2.01 -7.29 -9.49
C GLY A 55 -1.38 -5.91 -9.68
N LYS A 56 -0.11 -5.90 -10.08
CA LYS A 56 0.71 -4.68 -10.21
C LYS A 56 0.13 -3.66 -11.19
N VAL A 57 -0.42 -4.14 -12.30
CA VAL A 57 -1.00 -3.27 -13.34
C VAL A 57 -2.22 -2.52 -12.81
N ASN A 58 -3.12 -3.23 -12.11
CA ASN A 58 -4.30 -2.63 -11.49
C ASN A 58 -3.89 -1.62 -10.41
N ALA A 59 -2.95 -1.99 -9.53
CA ALA A 59 -2.45 -1.12 -8.48
C ALA A 59 -1.83 0.17 -9.05
N ALA A 60 -1.00 0.07 -10.10
CA ALA A 60 -0.39 1.22 -10.75
C ALA A 60 -1.42 2.13 -11.41
N ALA A 61 -2.35 1.56 -12.18
CA ALA A 61 -3.39 2.33 -12.87
C ALA A 61 -4.34 3.03 -11.89
N ALA A 62 -4.77 2.34 -10.84
CA ALA A 62 -5.62 2.91 -9.79
C ALA A 62 -4.92 4.04 -9.03
N THR A 63 -3.64 3.83 -8.67
CA THR A 63 -2.83 4.84 -7.97
C THR A 63 -2.61 6.07 -8.85
N ALA A 64 -2.24 5.89 -10.12
CA ALA A 64 -2.08 6.98 -11.06
C ALA A 64 -3.40 7.77 -11.25
N THR A 65 -4.54 7.07 -11.32
CA THR A 65 -5.86 7.70 -11.39
C THR A 65 -6.15 8.54 -10.16
N ALA A 66 -5.88 8.00 -8.96
CA ALA A 66 -6.08 8.74 -7.71
C ALA A 66 -5.20 10.00 -7.64
N ILE A 67 -3.93 9.89 -8.04
CA ILE A 67 -2.99 11.03 -8.04
C ILE A 67 -3.46 12.10 -9.03
N LEU A 68 -3.77 11.73 -10.26
CA LEU A 68 -4.13 12.68 -11.32
C LEU A 68 -5.48 13.38 -11.05
N LYS A 69 -6.43 12.68 -10.45
CA LYS A 69 -7.79 13.21 -10.24
C LYS A 69 -7.93 14.01 -8.94
N PHE A 70 -7.18 13.66 -7.91
CA PHE A 70 -7.40 14.21 -6.57
C PHE A 70 -6.19 14.92 -5.98
N SER A 71 -5.01 14.85 -6.62
CA SER A 71 -3.76 15.49 -6.17
C SER A 71 -3.50 15.31 -4.67
N PRO A 72 -3.46 14.06 -4.15
CA PRO A 72 -3.26 13.83 -2.74
C PRO A 72 -1.86 14.25 -2.30
N ASP A 73 -1.72 14.65 -1.03
CA ASP A 73 -0.43 15.00 -0.44
C ASP A 73 0.45 13.77 -0.20
N CYS A 74 -0.18 12.61 -0.01
CA CYS A 74 0.51 11.31 0.12
C CYS A 74 -0.38 10.15 -0.30
N VAL A 75 0.27 9.00 -0.55
CA VAL A 75 -0.39 7.72 -0.87
C VAL A 75 0.01 6.70 0.19
N ILE A 76 -0.98 5.97 0.70
CA ILE A 76 -0.80 4.86 1.63
C ILE A 76 -1.39 3.61 0.96
N ASN A 77 -0.61 2.56 0.82
CA ASN A 77 -1.11 1.24 0.49
C ASN A 77 -1.43 0.48 1.78
N THR A 78 -2.57 -0.20 1.82
CA THR A 78 -2.98 -1.04 2.95
C THR A 78 -3.55 -2.35 2.44
N GLY A 79 -3.25 -3.44 3.13
CA GLY A 79 -3.77 -4.74 2.74
C GLY A 79 -3.13 -5.89 3.50
N SER A 80 -3.53 -7.09 3.15
CA SER A 80 -2.96 -8.33 3.63
C SER A 80 -1.71 -8.71 2.84
N ALA A 81 -0.75 -9.35 3.50
CA ALA A 81 0.47 -9.86 2.89
C ALA A 81 0.85 -11.21 3.48
N GLY A 82 1.51 -12.05 2.69
CA GLY A 82 2.14 -13.26 3.18
C GLY A 82 3.33 -12.93 4.08
N GLY A 83 3.38 -13.52 5.28
CA GLY A 83 4.47 -13.30 6.22
C GLY A 83 5.69 -14.17 5.89
N LEU A 84 6.61 -13.67 5.06
CA LEU A 84 7.86 -14.37 4.70
C LEU A 84 8.97 -14.19 5.75
N GLY A 85 8.90 -13.13 6.54
CA GLY A 85 9.90 -12.84 7.59
C GLY A 85 9.83 -13.83 8.74
N GLN A 86 11.01 -14.22 9.25
CA GLN A 86 11.09 -15.16 10.36
C GLN A 86 10.32 -14.69 11.60
N GLY A 87 9.47 -15.56 12.14
CA GLY A 87 8.70 -15.33 13.36
C GLY A 87 7.50 -14.40 13.18
N LEU A 88 7.09 -14.08 11.95
CA LEU A 88 5.81 -13.42 11.68
C LEU A 88 4.65 -14.38 11.90
N LYS A 89 3.55 -13.87 12.42
CA LYS A 89 2.30 -14.60 12.66
C LYS A 89 1.13 -13.86 12.01
N VAL A 90 0.07 -14.59 11.73
CA VAL A 90 -1.19 -14.00 11.27
C VAL A 90 -1.68 -12.99 12.31
N GLY A 91 -1.97 -11.78 11.87
CA GLY A 91 -2.38 -10.65 12.72
C GLY A 91 -1.24 -9.70 13.10
N ASP A 92 0.02 -10.04 12.79
CA ASP A 92 1.13 -9.08 12.94
C ASP A 92 1.01 -7.95 11.92
N VAL A 93 1.53 -6.77 12.27
CA VAL A 93 1.54 -5.58 11.42
C VAL A 93 2.97 -5.34 10.92
N VAL A 94 3.13 -5.32 9.62
CA VAL A 94 4.40 -4.93 8.98
C VAL A 94 4.24 -3.57 8.33
N ILE A 95 5.07 -2.63 8.74
CA ILE A 95 5.15 -1.29 8.15
C ILE A 95 6.27 -1.31 7.13
N GLY A 96 5.90 -1.14 5.86
CA GLY A 96 6.86 -1.13 4.76
C GLY A 96 7.81 0.05 4.88
N SER A 97 9.09 -0.22 5.20
CA SER A 97 10.15 0.78 5.10
C SER A 97 10.65 0.96 3.68
N GLU A 98 10.51 -0.10 2.89
CA GLU A 98 10.84 -0.15 1.47
C GLU A 98 9.86 -1.06 0.74
N THR A 99 9.71 -0.84 -0.56
CA THR A 99 8.95 -1.71 -1.45
C THR A 99 9.81 -2.13 -2.64
N ALA A 100 9.66 -3.39 -3.09
CA ALA A 100 10.36 -3.93 -4.25
C ALA A 100 9.46 -4.90 -5.02
N HIS A 101 9.86 -5.26 -6.24
CA HIS A 101 9.27 -6.41 -6.92
C HIS A 101 10.00 -7.69 -6.50
N HIS A 102 9.30 -8.82 -6.47
CA HIS A 102 9.93 -10.12 -6.23
C HIS A 102 10.02 -10.98 -7.51
N ASP A 103 9.30 -10.62 -8.55
CA ASP A 103 9.09 -11.42 -9.77
C ASP A 103 9.76 -10.82 -11.02
N VAL A 104 10.58 -9.78 -10.88
CA VAL A 104 11.36 -9.21 -11.97
C VAL A 104 12.75 -9.84 -11.97
N ASP A 105 13.08 -10.52 -13.06
CA ASP A 105 14.42 -11.07 -13.28
C ASP A 105 15.00 -10.55 -14.61
N VAL A 106 15.96 -9.65 -14.49
CA VAL A 106 16.78 -9.14 -15.59
C VAL A 106 18.26 -9.25 -15.24
N THR A 107 18.62 -10.25 -14.45
CA THR A 107 20.00 -10.51 -14.02
C THR A 107 20.96 -10.78 -15.20
N ALA A 108 20.46 -11.28 -16.31
CA ALA A 108 21.21 -11.42 -17.55
C ALA A 108 21.82 -10.10 -18.08
N PHE A 109 21.27 -8.96 -17.65
CA PHE A 109 21.76 -7.62 -18.00
C PHE A 109 22.48 -6.93 -16.83
N GLY A 110 22.85 -7.66 -15.76
CA GLY A 110 23.61 -7.14 -14.62
C GLY A 110 22.76 -6.45 -13.56
N TYR A 111 21.44 -6.56 -13.59
CA TYR A 111 20.53 -6.04 -12.56
C TYR A 111 20.34 -7.07 -11.42
N THR A 112 19.91 -6.60 -10.26
CA THR A 112 19.55 -7.50 -9.16
C THR A 112 18.12 -8.02 -9.33
N ILE A 113 17.80 -9.16 -8.70
CA ILE A 113 16.42 -9.68 -8.66
C ILE A 113 15.50 -8.61 -8.08
N GLY A 114 14.33 -8.44 -8.66
CA GLY A 114 13.35 -7.42 -8.29
C GLY A 114 13.59 -6.05 -8.92
N GLN A 115 14.75 -5.82 -9.53
CA GLN A 115 15.08 -4.53 -10.12
C GLN A 115 14.56 -4.42 -11.56
N VAL A 116 13.72 -3.42 -11.80
CA VAL A 116 13.35 -3.00 -13.17
C VAL A 116 14.49 -2.16 -13.75
N PRO A 117 14.90 -2.36 -15.02
CA PRO A 117 15.96 -1.56 -15.63
C PRO A 117 15.74 -0.06 -15.49
N GLN A 118 16.82 0.66 -15.18
CA GLN A 118 16.85 2.11 -14.93
C GLN A 118 16.11 2.59 -13.68
N LEU A 119 15.55 1.68 -12.86
CA LEU A 119 14.97 2.01 -11.57
C LEU A 119 15.82 1.47 -10.42
N PRO A 120 15.67 1.98 -9.21
CA PRO A 120 16.34 1.42 -8.04
C PRO A 120 15.79 0.00 -7.74
N PRO A 121 16.58 -0.86 -7.06
CA PRO A 121 16.15 -2.21 -6.70
C PRO A 121 15.00 -2.22 -5.67
N ALA A 122 14.88 -1.16 -4.87
CA ALA A 122 13.80 -0.94 -3.93
C ALA A 122 13.49 0.56 -3.81
N PHE A 123 12.27 0.87 -3.39
CA PHE A 123 11.77 2.23 -3.20
C PHE A 123 11.56 2.49 -1.71
N ALA A 124 12.28 3.46 -1.16
CA ALA A 124 12.11 3.84 0.24
C ALA A 124 10.75 4.50 0.48
N SER A 125 10.08 4.11 1.57
CA SER A 125 8.87 4.78 2.03
C SER A 125 9.19 6.11 2.70
N ASP A 126 8.22 7.05 2.69
CA ASP A 126 8.38 8.33 3.38
C ASP A 126 8.57 8.13 4.89
N HIS A 127 9.66 8.64 5.43
CA HIS A 127 10.04 8.43 6.83
C HIS A 127 9.01 8.98 7.83
N ALA A 128 8.35 10.09 7.52
CA ALA A 128 7.35 10.67 8.41
C ALA A 128 6.07 9.81 8.43
N LEU A 129 5.69 9.24 7.28
CA LEU A 129 4.56 8.31 7.18
C LEU A 129 4.86 6.99 7.87
N VAL A 130 6.06 6.44 7.71
CA VAL A 130 6.50 5.23 8.45
C VAL A 130 6.41 5.46 9.95
N THR A 131 6.95 6.57 10.44
CA THR A 131 6.90 6.92 11.88
C THR A 131 5.46 7.11 12.38
N ALA A 132 4.59 7.73 11.58
CA ALA A 132 3.18 7.88 11.93
C ALA A 132 2.45 6.53 11.98
N ALA A 133 2.73 5.65 11.03
CA ALA A 133 2.17 4.30 10.98
C ALA A 133 2.59 3.46 12.21
N GLU A 134 3.85 3.54 12.63
CA GLU A 134 4.34 2.86 13.84
C GLU A 134 3.62 3.32 15.10
N ARG A 135 3.45 4.64 15.26
CA ARG A 135 2.71 5.19 16.41
C ARG A 135 1.26 4.72 16.41
N ALA A 136 0.62 4.66 15.25
CA ALA A 136 -0.74 4.17 15.12
C ALA A 136 -0.83 2.66 15.41
N ALA A 137 0.12 1.87 14.90
CA ALA A 137 0.15 0.43 15.09
C ALA A 137 0.42 0.02 16.55
N ALA A 138 1.11 0.83 17.33
CA ALA A 138 1.33 0.60 18.76
C ALA A 138 0.01 0.54 19.56
N ALA A 139 -1.10 1.04 19.02
CA ALA A 139 -2.42 0.94 19.64
C ALA A 139 -3.13 -0.41 19.37
N PHE A 140 -2.59 -1.28 18.51
CA PHE A 140 -3.14 -2.60 18.25
C PHE A 140 -2.74 -3.59 19.35
N PRO A 141 -3.66 -4.04 20.20
CA PRO A 141 -3.35 -5.01 21.21
C PRO A 141 -3.06 -6.37 20.54
N ASN A 142 -2.06 -7.07 21.05
CA ASN A 142 -1.70 -8.44 20.64
C ASN A 142 -1.10 -8.61 19.25
N ALA A 143 -0.79 -7.54 18.51
CA ALA A 143 -0.06 -7.61 17.26
C ALA A 143 1.41 -7.24 17.47
N ALA A 144 2.33 -8.02 16.95
CA ALA A 144 3.69 -7.57 16.80
C ALA A 144 3.77 -6.56 15.66
N VAL A 145 4.43 -5.42 15.92
CA VAL A 145 4.64 -4.38 14.91
C VAL A 145 6.11 -4.40 14.50
N ARG A 146 6.36 -4.51 13.21
CA ARG A 146 7.71 -4.55 12.66
C ARG A 146 7.84 -3.63 11.45
N ARG A 147 9.04 -3.12 11.22
CA ARG A 147 9.43 -2.56 9.92
C ARG A 147 9.97 -3.66 9.05
N GLY A 148 9.75 -3.56 7.74
CA GLY A 148 10.30 -4.52 6.81
C GLY A 148 10.13 -4.11 5.35
N LEU A 149 10.82 -4.82 4.48
CA LEU A 149 10.62 -4.77 3.06
C LEU A 149 9.28 -5.42 2.72
N ILE A 150 8.46 -4.74 1.95
CA ILE A 150 7.25 -5.28 1.34
C ILE A 150 7.56 -5.57 -0.12
N VAL A 151 7.40 -6.81 -0.53
CA VAL A 151 7.58 -7.21 -1.93
C VAL A 151 6.25 -7.42 -2.61
N SER A 152 6.18 -7.10 -3.90
CA SER A 152 4.98 -7.23 -4.72
C SER A 152 5.32 -7.89 -6.05
N GLY A 153 4.39 -8.68 -6.57
CA GLY A 153 4.49 -9.33 -7.86
C GLY A 153 3.13 -9.76 -8.36
N ASP A 154 3.09 -10.30 -9.58
CA ASP A 154 1.88 -10.89 -10.15
C ASP A 154 1.83 -12.42 -9.96
N GLN A 155 2.82 -12.98 -9.25
CA GLN A 155 2.83 -14.38 -8.83
C GLN A 155 2.33 -14.48 -7.39
N PHE A 156 1.43 -15.44 -7.14
CA PHE A 156 0.98 -15.75 -5.80
C PHE A 156 2.02 -16.62 -5.08
N VAL A 157 2.64 -16.04 -4.04
CA VAL A 157 3.62 -16.76 -3.21
C VAL A 157 2.87 -17.55 -2.14
N HIS A 158 2.91 -18.89 -2.26
CA HIS A 158 2.20 -19.79 -1.36
C HIS A 158 3.13 -20.59 -0.43
N SER A 159 4.44 -20.45 -0.56
CA SER A 159 5.44 -21.07 0.32
C SER A 159 6.62 -20.13 0.53
N SER A 160 7.37 -20.36 1.62
CA SER A 160 8.60 -19.63 1.94
C SER A 160 9.81 -20.05 1.09
N GLU A 161 9.65 -21.07 0.25
CA GLU A 161 10.69 -21.61 -0.63
C GLU A 161 10.56 -21.14 -2.09
N ALA A 162 9.62 -20.23 -2.36
CA ALA A 162 9.34 -19.70 -3.69
C ALA A 162 10.19 -18.45 -4.01
#